data_8ebf53308ccbc51151f2070368faafaf
#
_entry.id   8ebf53308ccbc51151f2070368faafaf
#
_cell.length_a   1.000
_cell.length_b   1.000
_cell.length_c   1.000
_cell.angle_alpha   90.00
_cell.angle_beta   90.00
_cell.angle_gamma   90.00
#
_symmetry.space_group_name_H-M   'P 1'
#
loop_
_entity.id
_entity.type
_entity.pdbx_description
1 polymer ?
#
loop_
_entity_poly.entity_id
_entity_poly.type
_entity_poly.pdbx_seq_one_letter_code
_entity_poly.pdbx_strand_id
1 'polypeptide(L)'
;MIAAARPRPASIHHTRPFTTTRHLLSSPKVDVLIIGSGAGSLTAALCAKHHNLRVAVIEKQPTIGGASAISGGGLWIPNNPVSNVKDSKQDALDYFDQAVGDVGPASSLARRHAYLDNAPKMIAFLQEKGFEFRPSDGYPDYYPKMKGAMGKGGGRTIESKAFNTKKLDKKWQDALPPPTTPVAIYTNQAPVIMRMTSSLSAFTQSVRAVLPSVLKMLIGQKPTSFGRALVARLLYLNTHSSSPTDIHLSTSLASLTTDADGTVTGAKVKTPTGEETIAARSVILAAGGFAQNASLRQKHLPSPATTIWTSSPKGDTGDAVVAGINLGAATALMDDAWWGPTIFDPVTGKPHFALIERSRPHCIIVDSAGKRFMNEAESYTDAGHDQYERNEKVKAIPAWLVMDSNHRNRYMLGTGLFARQKPPKKALEEGKMFMAGSLEELGSKIGVDVKGLEETVEKYNVMCERGVDEEFGKGDSAYDNFFGDPDAGGLNPNMGPLNKAPFYAIAIWPGDLGTKGGLLTDEHQRVLRKDGGFISGLYAIGNTAASIMGRTYLGAGSTLGPAMTHGFVAVNHIASQKKP
;
A
#
# COMPACT_ATOMS: atom_id res chain seq x y z
N MET A 1 15.99 29.13 71.76
CA MET A 1 17.02 29.34 70.72
C MET A 1 16.80 28.32 69.61
N ILE A 2 16.15 28.73 68.54
CA ILE A 2 15.83 27.93 67.39
C ILE A 2 16.83 28.34 66.32
N ALA A 3 17.70 27.41 65.90
CA ALA A 3 18.69 27.62 64.87
C ALA A 3 18.03 27.42 63.45
N ALA A 4 18.00 28.49 62.66
CA ALA A 4 17.51 28.51 61.32
C ALA A 4 18.53 27.84 60.37
N ALA A 5 18.11 26.81 59.67
CA ALA A 5 18.88 26.14 58.60
C ALA A 5 18.82 27.01 57.32
N ARG A 6 19.97 27.36 56.77
CA ARG A 6 20.11 28.04 55.47
C ARG A 6 19.86 27.03 54.32
N PRO A 7 19.14 27.41 53.25
CA PRO A 7 19.01 26.57 52.05
C PRO A 7 20.31 26.60 51.24
N ARG A 8 20.71 25.42 50.72
CA ARG A 8 21.80 25.28 49.76
C ARG A 8 21.36 25.79 48.38
N PRO A 9 22.24 26.38 47.59
CA PRO A 9 21.90 26.81 46.24
C PRO A 9 21.72 25.60 45.32
N ALA A 10 20.64 25.64 44.51
CA ALA A 10 20.37 24.66 43.47
C ALA A 10 21.42 24.74 42.35
N SER A 11 22.05 23.64 42.03
CA SER A 11 22.94 23.52 40.89
C SER A 11 22.13 23.64 39.59
N ILE A 12 22.35 24.71 38.85
CA ILE A 12 21.82 24.91 37.51
C ILE A 12 22.59 23.98 36.57
N HIS A 13 21.98 22.84 36.22
CA HIS A 13 22.45 22.04 35.09
C HIS A 13 22.16 22.81 33.81
N HIS A 14 23.18 23.45 33.24
CA HIS A 14 23.15 23.90 31.86
C HIS A 14 23.06 22.68 30.93
N THR A 15 21.83 22.34 30.52
CA THR A 15 21.61 21.51 29.34
C THR A 15 22.06 22.31 28.13
N ARG A 16 23.22 22.01 27.60
CA ARG A 16 23.65 22.53 26.29
C ARG A 16 22.65 22.03 25.25
N PRO A 17 22.04 22.92 24.47
CA PRO A 17 21.26 22.48 23.31
C PRO A 17 22.24 21.85 22.32
N PHE A 18 22.05 20.55 22.00
CA PHE A 18 22.70 19.92 20.87
C PHE A 18 22.10 20.48 19.60
N THR A 19 22.54 21.63 19.16
CA THR A 19 22.26 22.20 17.86
C THR A 19 23.42 21.82 16.93
N THR A 20 23.39 20.62 16.42
CA THR A 20 24.14 20.31 15.19
C THR A 20 23.21 20.43 14.00
N THR A 21 22.74 21.64 13.74
CA THR A 21 22.25 22.01 12.42
C THR A 21 23.46 22.12 11.51
N ARG A 22 23.82 21.03 10.84
CA ARG A 22 24.74 21.12 9.71
C ARG A 22 24.02 21.92 8.63
N HIS A 23 24.48 23.15 8.40
CA HIS A 23 24.06 23.96 7.27
C HIS A 23 24.31 23.19 5.98
N LEU A 24 23.24 22.92 5.18
CA LEU A 24 23.34 22.38 3.82
C LEU A 24 23.99 23.39 2.84
N LEU A 25 24.21 24.62 3.26
CA LEU A 25 24.46 25.81 2.43
C LEU A 25 25.84 25.91 1.75
N SER A 26 26.74 25.00 1.97
CA SER A 26 27.99 24.95 1.21
C SER A 26 28.35 23.53 0.80
N SER A 27 27.36 22.67 0.75
CA SER A 27 27.57 21.25 0.51
C SER A 27 28.07 21.01 -0.91
N PRO A 28 29.07 20.17 -1.09
CA PRO A 28 29.47 19.76 -2.42
C PRO A 28 28.26 19.13 -3.12
N LYS A 29 28.09 19.47 -4.41
CA LYS A 29 27.07 18.94 -5.31
C LYS A 29 26.92 17.42 -5.10
N VAL A 30 25.73 16.91 -4.75
CA VAL A 30 25.48 15.48 -4.69
C VAL A 30 25.34 14.89 -6.10
N ASP A 31 25.63 13.60 -6.25
CA ASP A 31 25.46 12.95 -7.55
C ASP A 31 23.99 12.62 -7.79
N VAL A 32 23.26 12.21 -6.74
CA VAL A 32 21.83 11.87 -6.80
C VAL A 32 21.09 12.48 -5.62
N LEU A 33 20.08 13.30 -5.90
CA LEU A 33 19.08 13.76 -4.92
C LEU A 33 17.80 12.96 -5.08
N ILE A 34 17.31 12.34 -4.02
CA ILE A 34 16.09 11.54 -4.02
C ILE A 34 15.01 12.26 -3.20
N ILE A 35 13.86 12.51 -3.80
CA ILE A 35 12.73 13.21 -3.19
C ILE A 35 11.70 12.19 -2.71
N GLY A 36 11.58 12.01 -1.39
CA GLY A 36 10.74 11.02 -0.72
C GLY A 36 11.56 9.88 -0.11
N SER A 37 11.00 9.17 0.86
CA SER A 37 11.69 8.13 1.65
C SER A 37 11.02 6.74 1.57
N GLY A 38 10.18 6.50 0.58
CA GLY A 38 9.54 5.20 0.35
C GLY A 38 10.55 4.07 0.04
N ALA A 39 10.05 2.84 -0.06
CA ALA A 39 10.90 1.67 -0.33
C ALA A 39 11.71 1.80 -1.62
N GLY A 40 11.12 2.39 -2.69
CA GLY A 40 11.84 2.68 -3.94
C GLY A 40 13.00 3.64 -3.73
N SER A 41 12.79 4.71 -2.95
CA SER A 41 13.81 5.71 -2.61
C SER A 41 14.97 5.10 -1.84
N LEU A 42 14.67 4.32 -0.79
CA LEU A 42 15.69 3.68 0.05
C LEU A 42 16.46 2.60 -0.72
N THR A 43 15.80 1.91 -1.67
CA THR A 43 16.48 0.97 -2.60
C THR A 43 17.41 1.72 -3.56
N ALA A 44 16.93 2.84 -4.13
CA ALA A 44 17.73 3.71 -4.99
C ALA A 44 18.94 4.27 -4.24
N ALA A 45 18.77 4.74 -3.00
CA ALA A 45 19.86 5.26 -2.19
C ALA A 45 20.93 4.19 -1.90
N LEU A 46 20.53 2.98 -1.55
CA LEU A 46 21.44 1.86 -1.33
C LEU A 46 22.20 1.48 -2.61
N CYS A 47 21.52 1.47 -3.77
CA CYS A 47 22.13 1.24 -5.08
C CYS A 47 23.10 2.36 -5.46
N ALA A 48 22.78 3.63 -5.20
CA ALA A 48 23.67 4.77 -5.45
C ALA A 48 24.98 4.64 -4.66
N LYS A 49 24.90 4.25 -3.41
CA LYS A 49 26.07 3.98 -2.57
C LYS A 49 26.92 2.82 -3.10
N HIS A 50 26.29 1.77 -3.61
CA HIS A 50 27.02 0.65 -4.24
C HIS A 50 27.88 1.12 -5.43
N HIS A 51 27.40 2.11 -6.17
CA HIS A 51 28.16 2.75 -7.26
C HIS A 51 29.08 3.90 -6.80
N ASN A 52 29.30 4.06 -5.49
CA ASN A 52 30.10 5.14 -4.91
C ASN A 52 29.60 6.55 -5.28
N LEU A 53 28.29 6.72 -5.53
CA LEU A 53 27.66 8.01 -5.78
C LEU A 53 27.32 8.69 -4.45
N ARG A 54 27.54 10.00 -4.39
CA ARG A 54 27.07 10.83 -3.26
C ARG A 54 25.57 11.00 -3.39
N VAL A 55 24.82 10.54 -2.39
CA VAL A 55 23.36 10.53 -2.40
C VAL A 55 22.81 11.25 -1.18
N ALA A 56 21.78 12.08 -1.40
CA ALA A 56 20.95 12.64 -0.35
C ALA A 56 19.48 12.25 -0.58
N VAL A 57 18.76 11.97 0.51
CA VAL A 57 17.32 11.68 0.52
C VAL A 57 16.62 12.74 1.36
N ILE A 58 15.57 13.36 0.82
CA ILE A 58 14.71 14.26 1.58
C ILE A 58 13.31 13.68 1.75
N GLU A 59 12.74 13.87 2.92
CA GLU A 59 11.37 13.46 3.28
C GLU A 59 10.63 14.62 3.97
N LYS A 60 9.45 14.97 3.46
CA LYS A 60 8.71 16.11 4.01
C LYS A 60 8.06 15.83 5.36
N GLN A 61 7.77 14.57 5.66
CA GLN A 61 7.18 14.18 6.94
C GLN A 61 8.28 13.98 8.01
N PRO A 62 7.94 14.11 9.29
CA PRO A 62 8.84 13.72 10.38
C PRO A 62 9.00 12.18 10.48
N THR A 63 8.15 11.41 9.76
CA THR A 63 8.21 9.96 9.70
C THR A 63 8.74 9.49 8.35
N ILE A 64 9.48 8.37 8.36
CA ILE A 64 10.11 7.79 7.18
C ILE A 64 9.27 6.67 6.55
N GLY A 65 9.36 6.52 5.24
CA GLY A 65 8.84 5.36 4.51
C GLY A 65 7.50 5.57 3.84
N GLY A 66 6.78 6.66 4.11
CA GLY A 66 5.51 6.99 3.46
C GLY A 66 4.52 5.82 3.39
N ALA A 67 3.82 5.66 2.26
CA ALA A 67 2.88 4.56 2.03
C ALA A 67 3.55 3.17 2.13
N SER A 68 4.82 3.04 1.78
CA SER A 68 5.53 1.77 1.88
C SER A 68 5.58 1.24 3.31
N ALA A 69 5.78 2.11 4.32
CA ALA A 69 5.90 1.70 5.71
C ALA A 69 4.57 1.26 6.36
N ILE A 70 3.43 1.71 5.85
CA ILE A 70 2.09 1.36 6.36
C ILE A 70 1.39 0.27 5.52
N SER A 71 2.02 -0.19 4.44
CA SER A 71 1.50 -1.20 3.51
C SER A 71 1.61 -2.63 4.06
N GLY A 72 0.98 -3.59 3.37
CA GLY A 72 1.18 -5.02 3.59
C GLY A 72 2.60 -5.52 3.29
N GLY A 73 3.45 -4.73 2.65
CA GLY A 73 4.88 -5.03 2.45
C GLY A 73 5.20 -6.11 1.43
N GLY A 74 4.21 -6.64 0.71
CA GLY A 74 4.40 -7.56 -0.39
C GLY A 74 5.14 -6.92 -1.57
N LEU A 75 5.92 -7.71 -2.29
CA LEU A 75 6.60 -7.36 -3.53
C LEU A 75 6.22 -8.39 -4.58
N TRP A 76 5.55 -7.97 -5.66
CA TRP A 76 5.23 -8.84 -6.78
C TRP A 76 6.42 -8.88 -7.74
N ILE A 77 7.17 -9.96 -7.72
CA ILE A 77 8.44 -10.13 -8.43
C ILE A 77 8.40 -11.46 -9.21
N PRO A 78 8.05 -11.45 -10.48
CA PRO A 78 8.19 -12.65 -11.32
C PRO A 78 9.66 -13.12 -11.38
N ASN A 79 9.86 -14.44 -11.47
CA ASN A 79 11.18 -15.06 -11.50
C ASN A 79 12.10 -14.70 -10.32
N ASN A 80 11.55 -14.41 -9.15
CA ASN A 80 12.36 -14.02 -8.01
C ASN A 80 13.22 -15.18 -7.47
N PRO A 81 14.43 -14.90 -6.94
CA PRO A 81 15.33 -15.94 -6.42
C PRO A 81 14.96 -16.43 -5.00
N VAL A 82 13.82 -16.03 -4.46
CA VAL A 82 13.40 -16.33 -3.06
C VAL A 82 12.40 -17.49 -3.03
N SER A 83 11.52 -17.57 -4.02
CA SER A 83 10.52 -18.64 -4.14
C SER A 83 11.13 -19.86 -4.84
N ASN A 84 10.73 -21.05 -4.39
CA ASN A 84 11.05 -22.31 -5.07
C ASN A 84 10.02 -22.68 -6.16
N VAL A 85 8.98 -21.87 -6.34
CA VAL A 85 7.97 -22.09 -7.39
C VAL A 85 8.57 -21.72 -8.74
N LYS A 86 8.44 -22.63 -9.72
CA LYS A 86 8.93 -22.39 -11.08
C LYS A 86 8.09 -21.30 -11.75
N ASP A 87 8.76 -20.29 -12.28
CA ASP A 87 8.16 -19.18 -13.03
C ASP A 87 9.01 -18.88 -14.27
N SER A 88 8.46 -18.16 -15.24
CA SER A 88 9.20 -17.72 -16.42
C SER A 88 8.90 -16.27 -16.78
N LYS A 89 9.86 -15.63 -17.45
CA LYS A 89 9.65 -14.26 -17.98
C LYS A 89 8.51 -14.24 -19.00
N GLN A 90 8.38 -15.32 -19.81
CA GLN A 90 7.34 -15.40 -20.84
C GLN A 90 5.96 -15.50 -20.18
N ASP A 91 5.78 -16.36 -19.17
CA ASP A 91 4.51 -16.42 -18.43
C ASP A 91 4.14 -15.07 -17.81
N ALA A 92 5.12 -14.37 -17.25
CA ALA A 92 4.89 -13.04 -16.70
C ALA A 92 4.51 -12.01 -17.77
N LEU A 93 5.10 -12.07 -18.99
CA LEU A 93 4.71 -11.22 -20.13
C LEU A 93 3.31 -11.54 -20.62
N ASP A 94 3.00 -12.83 -20.82
CA ASP A 94 1.65 -13.28 -21.22
C ASP A 94 0.59 -12.80 -20.24
N TYR A 95 0.92 -12.84 -18.94
CA TYR A 95 0.03 -12.34 -17.89
C TYR A 95 -0.12 -10.81 -17.94
N PHE A 96 0.97 -10.06 -18.16
CA PHE A 96 0.90 -8.61 -18.39
C PHE A 96 0.02 -8.27 -19.59
N ASP A 97 0.22 -8.98 -20.70
CA ASP A 97 -0.51 -8.71 -21.95
C ASP A 97 -2.01 -8.97 -21.78
N GLN A 98 -2.38 -10.03 -21.09
CA GLN A 98 -3.79 -10.34 -20.87
C GLN A 98 -4.45 -9.47 -19.81
N ALA A 99 -3.78 -9.20 -18.68
CA ALA A 99 -4.37 -8.50 -17.55
C ALA A 99 -4.32 -6.97 -17.71
N VAL A 100 -3.18 -6.42 -18.17
CA VAL A 100 -2.99 -4.98 -18.33
C VAL A 100 -3.46 -4.50 -19.70
N GLY A 101 -3.24 -5.29 -20.73
CA GLY A 101 -3.57 -4.91 -22.10
C GLY A 101 -2.78 -3.70 -22.61
N ASP A 102 -3.38 -2.97 -23.55
CA ASP A 102 -2.83 -1.70 -24.04
C ASP A 102 -3.41 -0.53 -23.23
N VAL A 103 -2.59 0.10 -22.45
CA VAL A 103 -2.90 1.33 -21.69
C VAL A 103 -1.98 2.49 -22.09
N GLY A 104 -1.43 2.41 -23.30
CA GLY A 104 -0.53 3.40 -23.85
C GLY A 104 0.89 3.33 -23.23
N PRO A 105 1.66 4.41 -23.32
CA PRO A 105 3.10 4.42 -23.03
C PRO A 105 3.43 4.13 -21.55
N ALA A 106 2.48 4.27 -20.63
CA ALA A 106 2.69 3.97 -19.21
C ALA A 106 3.08 2.49 -18.98
N SER A 107 2.56 1.57 -19.81
CA SER A 107 2.89 0.14 -19.76
C SER A 107 3.42 -0.38 -21.10
N SER A 108 4.32 0.39 -21.72
CA SER A 108 4.97 -0.01 -22.97
C SER A 108 5.77 -1.31 -22.79
N LEU A 109 5.93 -2.05 -23.89
CA LEU A 109 6.67 -3.32 -23.89
C LEU A 109 8.11 -3.13 -23.35
N ALA A 110 8.78 -2.01 -23.70
CA ALA A 110 10.10 -1.70 -23.19
C ALA A 110 10.12 -1.56 -21.66
N ARG A 111 9.12 -0.88 -21.08
CA ARG A 111 8.99 -0.74 -19.63
C ARG A 111 8.67 -2.08 -18.94
N ARG A 112 7.78 -2.92 -19.53
CA ARG A 112 7.49 -4.27 -19.02
C ARG A 112 8.75 -5.12 -19.00
N HIS A 113 9.52 -5.13 -20.10
CA HIS A 113 10.82 -5.83 -20.16
C HIS A 113 11.80 -5.30 -19.14
N ALA A 114 11.97 -3.98 -19.02
CA ALA A 114 12.87 -3.39 -18.04
C ALA A 114 12.51 -3.82 -16.60
N TYR A 115 11.22 -3.88 -16.27
CA TYR A 115 10.77 -4.38 -14.97
C TYR A 115 11.10 -5.87 -14.78
N LEU A 116 10.68 -6.73 -15.70
CA LEU A 116 10.83 -8.19 -15.57
C LEU A 116 12.30 -8.63 -15.57
N ASP A 117 13.17 -7.93 -16.31
CA ASP A 117 14.61 -8.23 -16.37
C ASP A 117 15.37 -7.75 -15.13
N ASN A 118 14.90 -6.70 -14.49
CA ASN A 118 15.65 -6.08 -13.38
C ASN A 118 15.04 -6.37 -11.99
N ALA A 119 13.78 -6.79 -11.90
CA ALA A 119 13.16 -7.09 -10.61
C ALA A 119 13.87 -8.26 -9.87
N PRO A 120 14.18 -9.42 -10.50
CA PRO A 120 14.99 -10.45 -9.86
C PRO A 120 16.41 -10.00 -9.50
N LYS A 121 17.03 -9.18 -10.34
CA LYS A 121 18.39 -8.64 -10.09
C LYS A 121 18.39 -7.69 -8.89
N MET A 122 17.36 -6.86 -8.75
CA MET A 122 17.18 -5.98 -7.60
C MET A 122 17.04 -6.79 -6.30
N ILE A 123 16.28 -7.89 -6.31
CA ILE A 123 16.16 -8.78 -5.15
C ILE A 123 17.50 -9.42 -4.80
N ALA A 124 18.22 -9.95 -5.80
CA ALA A 124 19.56 -10.54 -5.60
C ALA A 124 20.55 -9.51 -5.01
N PHE A 125 20.55 -8.30 -5.56
CA PHE A 125 21.34 -7.18 -5.04
C PHE A 125 21.02 -6.88 -3.56
N LEU A 126 19.75 -6.80 -3.21
CA LEU A 126 19.36 -6.56 -1.81
C LEU A 126 19.75 -7.72 -0.88
N GLN A 127 19.65 -8.97 -1.36
CA GLN A 127 20.12 -10.13 -0.59
C GLN A 127 21.64 -10.09 -0.36
N GLU A 128 22.42 -9.72 -1.37
CA GLU A 128 23.87 -9.49 -1.24
C GLU A 128 24.21 -8.43 -0.18
N LYS A 129 23.37 -7.38 -0.08
CA LYS A 129 23.52 -6.36 0.98
C LYS A 129 23.00 -6.80 2.36
N GLY A 130 22.52 -8.03 2.51
CA GLY A 130 22.03 -8.58 3.77
C GLY A 130 20.53 -8.37 4.02
N PHE A 131 19.75 -8.05 2.98
CA PHE A 131 18.30 -8.01 3.10
C PHE A 131 17.73 -9.43 3.12
N GLU A 132 16.87 -9.72 4.10
CA GLU A 132 16.25 -11.04 4.23
C GLU A 132 14.80 -11.02 3.75
N PHE A 133 14.53 -11.78 2.69
CA PHE A 133 13.20 -12.02 2.15
C PHE A 133 12.66 -13.40 2.55
N ARG A 134 11.36 -13.57 2.39
CA ARG A 134 10.66 -14.85 2.39
C ARG A 134 9.57 -14.86 1.32
N PRO A 135 9.17 -16.04 0.81
CA PRO A 135 8.00 -16.13 -0.06
C PRO A 135 6.71 -15.94 0.76
N SER A 136 5.68 -15.39 0.13
CA SER A 136 4.29 -15.43 0.61
C SER A 136 3.60 -16.66 0.04
N ASP A 137 3.92 -17.84 0.61
CA ASP A 137 3.45 -19.13 0.12
C ASP A 137 1.93 -19.17 -0.01
N GLY A 138 1.45 -19.68 -1.13
CA GLY A 138 0.03 -19.84 -1.41
C GLY A 138 -0.70 -18.57 -1.83
N TYR A 139 -0.04 -17.41 -1.87
CA TYR A 139 -0.68 -16.16 -2.31
C TYR A 139 -0.68 -16.08 -3.84
N PRO A 140 -1.84 -16.25 -4.52
CA PRO A 140 -1.92 -16.27 -5.98
C PRO A 140 -1.80 -14.88 -6.59
N ASP A 141 -1.57 -14.84 -7.90
CA ASP A 141 -1.82 -13.63 -8.69
C ASP A 141 -3.32 -13.27 -8.62
N TYR A 142 -3.66 -12.00 -8.84
CA TYR A 142 -5.03 -11.51 -8.63
C TYR A 142 -6.01 -11.95 -9.73
N TYR A 143 -5.50 -12.31 -10.90
CA TYR A 143 -6.28 -12.86 -12.01
C TYR A 143 -5.78 -14.28 -12.36
N PRO A 144 -5.94 -15.25 -11.45
CA PRO A 144 -5.25 -16.55 -11.54
C PRO A 144 -5.76 -17.46 -12.68
N LYS A 145 -6.84 -17.08 -13.35
CA LYS A 145 -7.37 -17.77 -14.54
C LYS A 145 -6.76 -17.27 -15.85
N MET A 146 -6.05 -16.15 -15.84
CA MET A 146 -5.42 -15.59 -17.03
C MET A 146 -4.16 -16.37 -17.41
N LYS A 147 -3.83 -16.37 -18.70
CA LYS A 147 -2.62 -17.02 -19.22
C LYS A 147 -1.37 -16.45 -18.52
N GLY A 148 -0.48 -17.33 -18.11
CA GLY A 148 0.76 -16.95 -17.45
C GLY A 148 0.63 -16.53 -15.98
N ALA A 149 -0.58 -16.52 -15.41
CA ALA A 149 -0.79 -16.22 -14.01
C ALA A 149 -0.36 -17.37 -13.08
N MET A 150 0.02 -17.00 -11.85
CA MET A 150 0.26 -17.96 -10.77
C MET A 150 -1.03 -18.20 -9.98
N GLY A 151 -1.47 -19.48 -9.98
CA GLY A 151 -2.65 -19.93 -9.26
C GLY A 151 -2.41 -20.21 -7.77
N LYS A 152 -3.07 -21.25 -7.24
CA LYS A 152 -3.10 -21.62 -5.82
C LYS A 152 -1.74 -21.78 -5.14
N GLY A 153 -0.69 -22.10 -5.86
CA GLY A 153 0.67 -22.23 -5.32
C GLY A 153 1.33 -20.86 -5.00
N GLY A 154 0.88 -19.81 -5.64
CA GLY A 154 1.55 -18.51 -5.61
C GLY A 154 2.94 -18.56 -6.22
N GLY A 155 3.87 -17.74 -5.73
CA GLY A 155 5.28 -17.79 -6.12
C GLY A 155 5.89 -16.44 -6.46
N ARG A 156 5.10 -15.49 -6.98
CA ARG A 156 5.59 -14.15 -7.38
C ARG A 156 5.61 -13.15 -6.24
N THR A 157 4.76 -13.33 -5.24
CA THR A 157 4.74 -12.44 -4.07
C THR A 157 5.75 -12.89 -3.03
N ILE A 158 6.67 -11.98 -2.69
CA ILE A 158 7.64 -12.12 -1.60
C ILE A 158 7.50 -10.96 -0.62
N GLU A 159 8.00 -11.12 0.59
CA GLU A 159 7.95 -10.07 1.62
C GLU A 159 9.22 -10.07 2.49
N SER A 160 9.46 -8.96 3.22
CA SER A 160 10.55 -8.90 4.20
C SER A 160 10.30 -9.88 5.35
N LYS A 161 11.33 -10.61 5.80
CA LYS A 161 11.27 -11.26 7.11
C LYS A 161 11.08 -10.21 8.20
N ALA A 162 10.41 -10.60 9.28
CA ALA A 162 10.23 -9.73 10.44
C ALA A 162 11.56 -9.13 10.91
N PHE A 163 11.54 -7.84 11.24
CA PHE A 163 12.72 -7.08 11.62
C PHE A 163 12.62 -6.59 13.06
N ASN A 164 13.70 -6.73 13.83
CA ASN A 164 13.77 -6.17 15.18
C ASN A 164 14.19 -4.69 15.11
N THR A 165 13.24 -3.79 15.36
CA THR A 165 13.50 -2.35 15.26
C THR A 165 14.49 -1.82 16.29
N LYS A 166 14.81 -2.56 17.35
CA LYS A 166 15.89 -2.19 18.28
C LYS A 166 17.29 -2.18 17.64
N LYS A 167 17.44 -2.77 16.44
CA LYS A 167 18.69 -2.69 15.66
C LYS A 167 18.93 -1.30 15.07
N LEU A 168 17.90 -0.46 14.98
CA LEU A 168 18.00 0.93 14.52
C LEU A 168 18.38 1.86 15.69
N ASP A 169 19.09 2.94 15.39
CA ASP A 169 19.29 4.03 16.33
C ASP A 169 17.95 4.62 16.80
N LYS A 170 17.91 5.18 18.01
CA LYS A 170 16.69 5.69 18.62
C LYS A 170 15.94 6.68 17.72
N LYS A 171 16.67 7.62 17.08
CA LYS A 171 16.08 8.60 16.15
C LYS A 171 15.29 7.94 15.02
N TRP A 172 15.78 6.80 14.50
CA TRP A 172 15.14 6.07 13.42
C TRP A 172 14.00 5.18 13.91
N GLN A 173 14.09 4.66 15.14
CA GLN A 173 12.95 3.97 15.76
C GLN A 173 11.76 4.92 15.91
N ASP A 174 12.02 6.17 16.32
CA ASP A 174 11.00 7.20 16.54
C ASP A 174 10.44 7.76 15.21
N ALA A 175 11.24 7.78 14.15
CA ALA A 175 10.83 8.20 12.83
C ALA A 175 9.99 7.15 12.07
N LEU A 176 9.98 5.88 12.49
CA LEU A 176 9.10 4.87 11.90
C LEU A 176 7.65 5.11 12.31
N PRO A 177 6.67 4.99 11.39
CA PRO A 177 5.25 5.06 11.76
C PRO A 177 4.89 3.94 12.76
N PRO A 178 3.80 4.08 13.52
CA PRO A 178 3.30 3.03 14.40
C PRO A 178 3.14 1.69 13.66
N PRO A 179 3.32 0.54 14.33
CA PRO A 179 3.07 -0.75 13.71
C PRO A 179 1.57 -0.91 13.37
N THR A 180 1.29 -1.52 12.23
CA THR A 180 -0.08 -1.81 11.79
C THR A 180 -0.73 -2.98 12.55
N THR A 181 0.10 -3.84 13.16
CA THR A 181 -0.33 -4.98 13.98
C THR A 181 0.45 -5.02 15.28
N PRO A 182 -0.16 -5.47 16.40
CA PRO A 182 0.51 -5.53 17.71
C PRO A 182 1.62 -6.57 17.76
N VAL A 183 1.58 -7.58 16.89
CA VAL A 183 2.57 -8.65 16.75
C VAL A 183 3.01 -8.77 15.30
N ALA A 184 4.25 -9.17 15.06
CA ALA A 184 4.74 -9.40 13.71
C ALA A 184 4.16 -10.70 13.16
N ILE A 185 3.43 -10.58 12.05
CA ILE A 185 2.83 -11.66 11.27
C ILE A 185 3.16 -11.47 9.80
N TYR A 186 2.87 -12.46 8.97
CA TYR A 186 3.12 -12.40 7.53
C TYR A 186 1.83 -12.29 6.72
N THR A 187 1.94 -11.82 5.49
CA THR A 187 0.80 -11.52 4.61
C THR A 187 -0.10 -12.74 4.42
N ASN A 188 0.48 -13.93 4.22
CA ASN A 188 -0.29 -15.17 4.08
C ASN A 188 -0.90 -15.71 5.38
N GLN A 189 -0.58 -15.12 6.54
CA GLN A 189 -1.15 -15.49 7.85
C GLN A 189 -2.36 -14.61 8.22
N ALA A 190 -2.47 -13.41 7.66
CA ALA A 190 -3.54 -12.48 7.99
C ALA A 190 -4.96 -13.06 7.77
N PRO A 191 -5.26 -13.77 6.65
CA PRO A 191 -6.59 -14.33 6.45
C PRO A 191 -7.02 -15.33 7.52
N VAL A 192 -6.11 -16.17 8.03
CA VAL A 192 -6.45 -17.13 9.08
C VAL A 192 -6.57 -16.48 10.46
N ILE A 193 -5.74 -15.47 10.75
CA ILE A 193 -5.81 -14.75 12.03
C ILE A 193 -7.15 -14.00 12.16
N MET A 194 -7.64 -13.37 11.08
CA MET A 194 -8.92 -12.66 11.10
C MET A 194 -10.14 -13.57 11.26
N ARG A 195 -9.97 -14.89 11.15
CA ARG A 195 -11.00 -15.91 11.43
C ARG A 195 -10.60 -16.86 12.57
N MET A 196 -9.67 -16.47 13.45
CA MET A 196 -9.11 -17.35 14.49
C MET A 196 -10.15 -17.99 15.41
N THR A 197 -11.34 -17.41 15.52
CA THR A 197 -12.46 -17.93 16.34
C THR A 197 -13.46 -18.77 15.55
N SER A 198 -13.23 -18.96 14.24
CA SER A 198 -14.16 -19.67 13.36
C SER A 198 -14.10 -21.20 13.53
N SER A 199 -12.91 -21.74 13.81
CA SER A 199 -12.65 -23.17 13.97
C SER A 199 -11.43 -23.45 14.87
N LEU A 200 -11.32 -24.68 15.38
CA LEU A 200 -10.13 -25.12 16.11
C LEU A 200 -8.87 -25.12 15.22
N SER A 201 -9.03 -25.46 13.95
CA SER A 201 -7.97 -25.40 12.93
C SER A 201 -7.46 -23.96 12.77
N ALA A 202 -8.36 -22.99 12.56
CA ALA A 202 -7.99 -21.58 12.44
C ALA A 202 -7.33 -21.05 13.72
N PHE A 203 -7.81 -21.45 14.89
CA PHE A 203 -7.21 -21.07 16.15
C PHE A 203 -5.77 -21.57 16.28
N THR A 204 -5.54 -22.87 16.05
CA THR A 204 -4.19 -23.47 16.17
C THR A 204 -3.21 -22.88 15.15
N GLN A 205 -3.65 -22.62 13.91
CA GLN A 205 -2.85 -21.95 12.89
C GLN A 205 -2.52 -20.50 13.31
N SER A 206 -3.48 -19.77 13.87
CA SER A 206 -3.28 -18.41 14.36
C SER A 206 -2.27 -18.35 15.51
N VAL A 207 -2.38 -19.28 16.46
CA VAL A 207 -1.40 -19.40 17.57
C VAL A 207 0.00 -19.68 17.01
N ARG A 208 0.15 -20.63 16.08
CA ARG A 208 1.45 -20.92 15.44
C ARG A 208 2.03 -19.71 14.71
N ALA A 209 1.19 -18.89 14.08
CA ALA A 209 1.61 -17.69 13.38
C ALA A 209 2.10 -16.60 14.34
N VAL A 210 1.44 -16.41 15.47
CA VAL A 210 1.69 -15.32 16.42
C VAL A 210 2.80 -15.66 17.42
N LEU A 211 2.90 -16.92 17.85
CA LEU A 211 3.81 -17.36 18.91
C LEU A 211 5.28 -16.96 18.71
N PRO A 212 5.89 -17.10 17.51
CA PRO A 212 7.28 -16.68 17.32
C PRO A 212 7.53 -15.19 17.59
N SER A 213 6.53 -14.35 17.27
CA SER A 213 6.61 -12.91 17.54
C SER A 213 6.52 -12.62 19.05
N VAL A 214 5.58 -13.27 19.74
CA VAL A 214 5.40 -13.12 21.19
C VAL A 214 6.67 -13.55 21.93
N LEU A 215 7.25 -14.69 21.58
CA LEU A 215 8.50 -15.15 22.20
C LEU A 215 9.65 -14.15 22.02
N LYS A 216 9.79 -13.56 20.83
CA LYS A 216 10.77 -12.49 20.59
C LYS A 216 10.51 -11.25 21.45
N MET A 217 9.24 -10.89 21.65
CA MET A 217 8.88 -9.75 22.51
C MET A 217 9.20 -10.03 23.98
N LEU A 218 8.97 -11.26 24.48
CA LEU A 218 9.28 -11.66 25.86
C LEU A 218 10.79 -11.57 26.17
N ILE A 219 11.65 -11.82 25.19
CA ILE A 219 13.11 -11.62 25.32
C ILE A 219 13.54 -10.18 24.98
N GLY A 220 12.59 -9.25 25.00
CA GLY A 220 12.85 -7.81 24.89
C GLY A 220 13.11 -7.31 23.48
N GLN A 221 12.88 -8.08 22.40
CA GLN A 221 12.93 -7.58 21.04
C GLN A 221 11.67 -6.77 20.69
N LYS A 222 11.75 -5.95 19.63
CA LYS A 222 10.61 -5.22 19.05
C LYS A 222 10.41 -5.65 17.58
N PRO A 223 9.90 -6.89 17.34
CA PRO A 223 9.69 -7.37 16.00
C PRO A 223 8.59 -6.57 15.31
N THR A 224 8.79 -6.28 14.02
CA THR A 224 7.77 -5.70 13.13
C THR A 224 7.73 -6.47 11.83
N SER A 225 6.61 -6.36 11.09
CA SER A 225 6.37 -7.06 9.83
C SER A 225 5.82 -6.11 8.77
N PHE A 226 5.40 -6.65 7.65
CA PHE A 226 4.80 -5.92 6.55
C PHE A 226 5.69 -4.79 6.01
N GLY A 227 5.09 -3.72 5.48
CA GLY A 227 5.80 -2.57 4.95
C GLY A 227 6.71 -1.89 5.97
N ARG A 228 6.34 -1.93 7.26
CA ARG A 228 7.20 -1.38 8.31
C ARG A 228 8.51 -2.16 8.46
N ALA A 229 8.49 -3.47 8.32
CA ALA A 229 9.72 -4.29 8.33
C ALA A 229 10.56 -4.06 7.08
N LEU A 230 9.91 -3.94 5.91
CA LEU A 230 10.56 -3.61 4.65
C LEU A 230 11.35 -2.30 4.74
N VAL A 231 10.68 -1.23 5.18
CA VAL A 231 11.30 0.09 5.33
C VAL A 231 12.37 0.10 6.43
N ALA A 232 12.09 -0.50 7.59
CA ALA A 232 13.05 -0.53 8.69
C ALA A 232 14.34 -1.27 8.31
N ARG A 233 14.26 -2.36 7.53
CA ARG A 233 15.43 -3.10 7.06
C ARG A 233 16.19 -2.32 5.99
N LEU A 234 15.51 -1.71 5.01
CA LEU A 234 16.15 -0.82 4.03
C LEU A 234 16.84 0.36 4.71
N LEU A 235 16.19 0.96 5.70
CA LEU A 235 16.75 2.06 6.49
C LEU A 235 18.00 1.61 7.25
N TYR A 236 17.96 0.43 7.89
CA TYR A 236 19.12 -0.15 8.56
C TYR A 236 20.31 -0.30 7.62
N LEU A 237 20.11 -0.86 6.43
CA LEU A 237 21.16 -1.02 5.42
C LEU A 237 21.71 0.32 4.92
N ASN A 238 20.90 1.36 4.86
CA ASN A 238 21.31 2.70 4.47
C ASN A 238 22.08 3.45 5.56
N THR A 239 21.80 3.18 6.84
CA THR A 239 22.32 3.99 7.96
C THR A 239 23.43 3.30 8.76
N HIS A 240 23.50 1.96 8.72
CA HIS A 240 24.48 1.15 9.47
C HIS A 240 25.59 0.61 8.55
N SER A 241 26.16 1.47 7.72
CA SER A 241 27.29 1.17 6.85
C SER A 241 28.44 2.14 7.12
N SER A 242 29.64 1.85 6.64
CA SER A 242 30.83 2.73 6.76
C SER A 242 30.62 4.13 6.19
N SER A 243 29.69 4.29 5.25
CA SER A 243 29.28 5.57 4.68
C SER A 243 27.75 5.68 4.72
N PRO A 244 27.13 6.16 5.81
CA PRO A 244 25.68 6.29 5.91
C PRO A 244 25.09 7.19 4.83
N THR A 245 23.86 6.86 4.37
CA THR A 245 23.08 7.73 3.48
C THR A 245 22.66 8.98 4.25
N ASP A 246 22.82 10.14 3.62
CA ASP A 246 22.34 11.41 4.16
C ASP A 246 20.83 11.51 3.97
N ILE A 247 20.07 11.46 5.07
CA ILE A 247 18.58 11.44 5.07
C ILE A 247 18.07 12.59 5.91
N HIS A 248 17.30 13.48 5.28
CA HIS A 248 16.73 14.68 5.90
C HIS A 248 15.21 14.54 5.99
N LEU A 249 14.70 14.40 7.22
CA LEU A 249 13.26 14.44 7.52
C LEU A 249 12.77 15.88 7.65
N SER A 250 11.45 16.08 7.62
CA SER A 250 10.82 17.41 7.68
C SER A 250 11.37 18.39 6.61
N THR A 251 11.80 17.84 5.46
CA THR A 251 12.39 18.60 4.36
C THR A 251 11.58 18.33 3.09
N SER A 252 10.87 19.34 2.61
CA SER A 252 9.95 19.22 1.47
C SER A 252 10.52 19.85 0.20
N LEU A 253 10.15 19.27 -0.97
CA LEU A 253 10.42 19.87 -2.28
C LEU A 253 9.62 21.18 -2.43
N ALA A 254 10.29 22.29 -2.74
CA ALA A 254 9.65 23.54 -3.13
C ALA A 254 9.58 23.68 -4.66
N SER A 255 10.71 23.49 -5.34
CA SER A 255 10.79 23.46 -6.81
C SER A 255 12.06 22.77 -7.29
N LEU A 256 12.07 22.32 -8.54
CA LEU A 256 13.28 21.86 -9.22
C LEU A 256 14.09 23.06 -9.73
N THR A 257 15.40 22.92 -9.80
CA THR A 257 16.29 23.92 -10.42
C THR A 257 16.82 23.40 -11.75
N THR A 258 16.93 24.28 -12.74
CA THR A 258 17.43 23.95 -14.08
C THR A 258 18.54 24.91 -14.50
N ASP A 259 19.40 24.46 -15.40
CA ASP A 259 20.32 25.33 -16.14
C ASP A 259 19.62 26.00 -17.36
N ALA A 260 20.42 26.72 -18.16
CA ALA A 260 19.92 27.43 -19.36
C ALA A 260 19.39 26.47 -20.45
N ASP A 261 19.86 25.22 -20.47
CA ASP A 261 19.44 24.20 -21.45
C ASP A 261 18.23 23.39 -20.94
N GLY A 262 17.69 23.75 -19.77
CA GLY A 262 16.55 23.06 -19.16
C GLY A 262 16.91 21.72 -18.49
N THR A 263 18.19 21.42 -18.31
CA THR A 263 18.66 20.25 -17.54
C THR A 263 18.43 20.49 -16.06
N VAL A 264 17.86 19.50 -15.36
CA VAL A 264 17.66 19.58 -13.90
C VAL A 264 19.01 19.48 -13.19
N THR A 265 19.31 20.49 -12.37
CA THR A 265 20.59 20.65 -11.63
C THR A 265 20.45 20.55 -10.12
N GLY A 266 19.26 20.24 -9.62
CA GLY A 266 18.97 20.10 -8.20
C GLY A 266 17.54 20.50 -7.83
N ALA A 267 17.36 20.89 -6.58
CA ALA A 267 16.06 21.33 -6.06
C ALA A 267 16.20 22.42 -4.99
N LYS A 268 15.21 23.33 -4.95
CA LYS A 268 14.93 24.16 -3.78
C LYS A 268 14.07 23.38 -2.81
N VAL A 269 14.42 23.39 -1.56
CA VAL A 269 13.76 22.63 -0.48
C VAL A 269 13.37 23.56 0.67
N LYS A 270 12.30 23.21 1.36
CA LYS A 270 11.88 23.85 2.61
C LYS A 270 12.27 22.96 3.79
N THR A 271 13.11 23.48 4.65
CA THR A 271 13.56 22.85 5.89
C THR A 271 12.89 23.52 7.10
N PRO A 272 12.98 22.96 8.30
CA PRO A 272 12.51 23.65 9.52
C PRO A 272 13.17 25.01 9.77
N THR A 273 14.34 25.25 9.19
CA THR A 273 15.15 26.48 9.38
C THR A 273 15.03 27.48 8.23
N GLY A 274 14.36 27.14 7.13
CA GLY A 274 14.17 28.01 5.97
C GLY A 274 14.27 27.30 4.64
N GLU A 275 14.38 28.08 3.56
CA GLU A 275 14.57 27.54 2.22
C GLU A 275 16.06 27.38 1.90
N GLU A 276 16.40 26.26 1.27
CA GLU A 276 17.75 25.92 0.87
C GLU A 276 17.77 25.36 -0.56
N THR A 277 18.93 25.35 -1.21
CA THR A 277 19.11 24.74 -2.52
C THR A 277 20.10 23.58 -2.42
N ILE A 278 19.68 22.40 -2.86
CA ILE A 278 20.54 21.22 -2.97
C ILE A 278 20.89 21.03 -4.44
N ALA A 279 22.17 21.25 -4.78
CA ALA A 279 22.68 20.99 -6.13
C ALA A 279 22.90 19.49 -6.34
N ALA A 280 22.43 18.94 -7.46
CA ALA A 280 22.54 17.53 -7.79
C ALA A 280 22.76 17.32 -9.29
N ARG A 281 23.54 16.29 -9.66
CA ARG A 281 23.69 15.88 -11.07
C ARG A 281 22.39 15.27 -11.62
N SER A 282 21.67 14.54 -10.79
CA SER A 282 20.40 13.92 -11.12
C SER A 282 19.44 13.99 -9.94
N VAL A 283 18.14 14.16 -10.23
CA VAL A 283 17.06 14.15 -9.24
C VAL A 283 16.13 12.98 -9.53
N ILE A 284 15.82 12.18 -8.50
CA ILE A 284 14.83 11.10 -8.57
C ILE A 284 13.59 11.53 -7.79
N LEU A 285 12.47 11.73 -8.47
CA LEU A 285 11.17 12.02 -7.88
C LEU A 285 10.53 10.71 -7.41
N ALA A 286 10.35 10.54 -6.11
CA ALA A 286 9.87 9.31 -5.46
C ALA A 286 8.97 9.59 -4.26
N ALA A 287 8.24 10.72 -4.29
CA ALA A 287 7.45 11.26 -3.19
C ALA A 287 5.98 10.79 -3.14
N GLY A 288 5.68 9.66 -3.79
CA GLY A 288 4.32 9.13 -3.88
C GLY A 288 3.47 9.83 -4.95
N GLY A 289 2.16 9.64 -4.88
CA GLY A 289 1.18 10.24 -5.80
C GLY A 289 0.50 11.48 -5.21
N PHE A 290 -0.80 11.65 -5.52
CA PHE A 290 -1.58 12.81 -5.10
C PHE A 290 -2.87 12.48 -4.35
N ALA A 291 -2.92 11.31 -3.70
CA ALA A 291 -4.13 10.82 -3.04
C ALA A 291 -4.67 11.73 -1.92
N GLN A 292 -3.82 12.53 -1.29
CA GLN A 292 -4.20 13.51 -0.26
C GLN A 292 -4.39 14.94 -0.80
N ASN A 293 -4.35 15.13 -2.11
CA ASN A 293 -4.57 16.44 -2.75
C ASN A 293 -6.00 16.53 -3.30
N ALA A 294 -6.89 17.23 -2.59
CA ALA A 294 -8.29 17.34 -2.96
C ALA A 294 -8.49 17.95 -4.37
N SER A 295 -7.72 19.00 -4.72
CA SER A 295 -7.83 19.67 -6.01
C SER A 295 -7.41 18.77 -7.16
N LEU A 296 -6.30 18.03 -7.03
CA LEU A 296 -5.85 17.09 -8.07
C LEU A 296 -6.82 15.90 -8.19
N ARG A 297 -7.37 15.42 -7.07
CA ARG A 297 -8.41 14.36 -7.11
C ARG A 297 -9.64 14.82 -7.87
N GLN A 298 -10.20 15.98 -7.52
CA GLN A 298 -11.38 16.54 -8.20
C GLN A 298 -11.14 16.81 -9.69
N LYS A 299 -9.92 17.19 -10.04
CA LYS A 299 -9.55 17.45 -11.44
C LYS A 299 -9.42 16.19 -12.27
N HIS A 300 -8.96 15.09 -11.70
CA HIS A 300 -8.51 13.95 -12.47
C HIS A 300 -9.27 12.66 -12.19
N LEU A 301 -9.67 12.37 -10.94
CA LEU A 301 -10.30 11.11 -10.58
C LEU A 301 -11.83 11.14 -10.79
N PRO A 302 -12.48 9.97 -10.93
CA PRO A 302 -13.93 9.89 -11.09
C PRO A 302 -14.68 10.48 -9.89
N SER A 303 -15.88 10.99 -10.14
CA SER A 303 -16.74 11.60 -9.11
C SER A 303 -17.63 10.55 -8.44
N PRO A 304 -17.82 10.67 -7.10
CA PRO A 304 -17.30 11.67 -6.18
C PRO A 304 -15.83 11.40 -5.79
N ALA A 305 -14.98 12.43 -5.83
CA ALA A 305 -13.57 12.35 -5.48
C ALA A 305 -13.28 13.09 -4.16
N THR A 306 -12.79 12.37 -3.16
CA THR A 306 -12.49 12.94 -1.84
C THR A 306 -11.23 12.32 -1.21
N THR A 307 -10.62 13.01 -0.28
CA THR A 307 -9.48 12.51 0.52
C THR A 307 -9.92 11.75 1.79
N ILE A 308 -11.24 11.65 2.06
CA ILE A 308 -11.75 11.06 3.30
C ILE A 308 -11.58 9.54 3.30
N TRP A 309 -11.70 8.89 2.14
CA TRP A 309 -11.69 7.43 2.01
C TRP A 309 -10.31 6.85 1.73
N THR A 310 -9.30 7.70 1.44
CA THR A 310 -7.96 7.21 1.15
C THR A 310 -7.24 6.70 2.39
N SER A 311 -6.58 5.56 2.25
CA SER A 311 -5.65 4.99 3.25
C SER A 311 -4.21 5.47 3.06
N SER A 312 -3.97 6.39 2.13
CA SER A 312 -2.66 6.99 1.84
C SER A 312 -2.17 7.87 3.00
N PRO A 313 -0.86 7.95 3.24
CA PRO A 313 -0.31 8.83 4.27
C PRO A 313 -0.54 10.30 3.93
N LYS A 314 -0.66 11.15 4.95
CA LYS A 314 -0.94 12.59 4.81
C LYS A 314 0.06 13.35 3.93
N GLY A 315 1.26 12.82 3.77
CA GLY A 315 2.30 13.38 2.90
C GLY A 315 2.09 13.18 1.39
N ASP A 316 1.13 12.36 0.97
CA ASP A 316 0.93 11.98 -0.44
C ASP A 316 0.13 13.03 -1.22
N THR A 317 0.70 14.24 -1.37
CA THR A 317 0.02 15.46 -1.87
C THR A 317 0.37 15.84 -3.30
N GLY A 318 1.19 15.04 -4.01
CA GLY A 318 1.49 15.25 -5.43
C GLY A 318 2.58 16.28 -5.72
N ASP A 319 3.34 16.74 -4.73
CA ASP A 319 4.34 17.81 -4.90
C ASP A 319 5.34 17.48 -6.03
N ALA A 320 5.84 16.25 -6.05
CA ALA A 320 6.80 15.80 -7.05
C ALA A 320 6.16 15.65 -8.45
N VAL A 321 4.91 15.22 -8.53
CA VAL A 321 4.15 15.15 -9.79
C VAL A 321 3.96 16.55 -10.37
N VAL A 322 3.53 17.51 -9.54
CA VAL A 322 3.35 18.91 -9.93
C VAL A 322 4.68 19.53 -10.36
N ALA A 323 5.77 19.27 -9.63
CA ALA A 323 7.09 19.77 -9.99
C ALA A 323 7.55 19.30 -11.39
N GLY A 324 7.29 18.02 -11.71
CA GLY A 324 7.57 17.48 -13.06
C GLY A 324 6.69 18.12 -14.14
N ILE A 325 5.38 18.25 -13.88
CA ILE A 325 4.44 18.89 -14.81
C ILE A 325 4.85 20.33 -15.13
N ASN A 326 5.32 21.09 -14.14
CA ASN A 326 5.78 22.47 -14.30
C ASN A 326 7.03 22.58 -15.21
N LEU A 327 7.79 21.51 -15.38
CA LEU A 327 8.90 21.41 -16.34
C LEU A 327 8.49 20.83 -17.70
N GLY A 328 7.19 20.69 -17.97
CA GLY A 328 6.68 20.17 -19.25
C GLY A 328 6.65 18.63 -19.34
N ALA A 329 6.71 17.93 -18.22
CA ALA A 329 6.61 16.47 -18.22
C ALA A 329 5.25 15.98 -18.75
N ALA A 330 5.26 14.89 -19.51
CA ALA A 330 4.08 14.12 -19.86
C ALA A 330 3.56 13.35 -18.65
N THR A 331 2.25 13.12 -18.62
CA THR A 331 1.57 12.32 -17.59
C THR A 331 0.70 11.24 -18.22
N ALA A 332 0.45 10.15 -17.49
CA ALA A 332 -0.49 9.12 -17.91
C ALA A 332 -1.27 8.58 -16.69
N LEU A 333 -2.43 7.97 -16.96
CA LEU A 333 -3.30 7.31 -15.97
C LEU A 333 -3.74 8.21 -14.80
N MET A 334 -3.80 9.54 -15.04
CA MET A 334 -4.13 10.51 -13.99
C MET A 334 -5.54 10.32 -13.42
N ASP A 335 -6.41 9.69 -14.18
CA ASP A 335 -7.81 9.38 -13.87
C ASP A 335 -8.00 8.09 -13.07
N ASP A 336 -6.91 7.43 -12.65
CA ASP A 336 -6.99 6.14 -11.94
C ASP A 336 -6.19 6.11 -10.63
N ALA A 337 -6.60 5.23 -9.74
CA ALA A 337 -5.97 5.03 -8.44
C ALA A 337 -5.83 3.52 -8.11
N TRP A 338 -5.05 3.21 -7.08
CA TRP A 338 -5.00 1.90 -6.46
C TRP A 338 -6.25 1.76 -5.59
N TRP A 339 -7.41 1.62 -6.26
CA TRP A 339 -8.70 1.54 -5.58
C TRP A 339 -8.70 0.42 -4.56
N GLY A 340 -9.46 0.61 -3.50
CA GLY A 340 -9.59 -0.37 -2.44
C GLY A 340 -10.83 -0.10 -1.61
N PRO A 341 -11.82 -1.03 -1.63
CA PRO A 341 -13.04 -0.88 -0.84
C PRO A 341 -12.74 -0.55 0.62
N THR A 342 -13.30 0.55 1.10
CA THR A 342 -12.98 1.12 2.41
C THR A 342 -14.25 1.25 3.24
N ILE A 343 -14.19 0.78 4.48
CA ILE A 343 -15.20 1.02 5.51
C ILE A 343 -14.66 2.00 6.55
N PHE A 344 -15.52 2.65 7.31
CA PHE A 344 -15.10 3.30 8.54
C PHE A 344 -15.15 2.28 9.68
N ASP A 345 -13.99 1.93 10.23
CA ASP A 345 -13.86 0.98 11.32
C ASP A 345 -14.85 1.33 12.47
N PRO A 346 -15.75 0.42 12.85
CA PRO A 346 -16.83 0.75 13.80
C PRO A 346 -16.35 1.07 15.22
N VAL A 347 -15.10 0.70 15.56
CA VAL A 347 -14.49 0.95 16.87
C VAL A 347 -13.69 2.25 16.86
N THR A 348 -12.83 2.44 15.86
CA THR A 348 -11.91 3.57 15.79
C THR A 348 -12.46 4.77 15.02
N GLY A 349 -13.47 4.56 14.17
CA GLY A 349 -14.02 5.55 13.26
C GLY A 349 -13.07 5.99 12.13
N LYS A 350 -11.94 5.30 11.95
CA LYS A 350 -10.96 5.61 10.89
C LYS A 350 -11.22 4.81 9.63
N PRO A 351 -10.82 5.32 8.45
CA PRO A 351 -10.85 4.53 7.23
C PRO A 351 -10.06 3.22 7.40
N HIS A 352 -10.66 2.11 7.01
CA HIS A 352 -10.07 0.78 7.03
C HIS A 352 -10.28 0.10 5.68
N PHE A 353 -9.21 -0.40 5.10
CA PHE A 353 -9.24 -1.12 3.84
C PHE A 353 -9.84 -2.52 4.03
N ALA A 354 -11.07 -2.72 3.55
CA ALA A 354 -11.86 -3.93 3.73
C ALA A 354 -11.50 -5.01 2.71
N LEU A 355 -10.27 -5.51 2.75
CA LEU A 355 -9.78 -6.55 1.82
C LEU A 355 -10.38 -7.92 2.14
N ILE A 356 -10.31 -8.33 3.41
CA ILE A 356 -10.66 -9.69 3.85
C ILE A 356 -12.13 -9.77 4.20
N GLU A 357 -12.69 -8.73 4.81
CA GLU A 357 -14.05 -8.70 5.34
C GLU A 357 -15.10 -8.97 4.27
N ARG A 358 -14.95 -8.35 3.08
CA ARG A 358 -15.88 -8.48 1.95
C ARG A 358 -15.81 -9.85 1.25
N SER A 359 -14.67 -10.53 1.38
CA SER A 359 -14.43 -11.82 0.71
C SER A 359 -14.95 -13.02 1.52
N ARG A 360 -15.44 -12.80 2.75
CA ARG A 360 -15.93 -13.86 3.64
C ARG A 360 -17.33 -14.34 3.24
N PRO A 361 -17.70 -15.60 3.60
CA PRO A 361 -19.08 -16.05 3.49
C PRO A 361 -20.04 -15.26 4.38
N HIS A 362 -21.33 -15.36 4.09
CA HIS A 362 -22.43 -14.69 4.80
C HIS A 362 -22.40 -13.16 4.73
N CYS A 363 -21.89 -12.63 3.60
CA CYS A 363 -21.98 -11.20 3.29
C CYS A 363 -22.10 -10.97 1.77
N ILE A 364 -22.74 -9.86 1.41
CA ILE A 364 -22.88 -9.34 0.05
C ILE A 364 -22.69 -7.82 0.06
N ILE A 365 -22.37 -7.24 -1.10
CA ILE A 365 -22.36 -5.78 -1.30
C ILE A 365 -23.52 -5.41 -2.22
N VAL A 366 -24.34 -4.44 -1.78
CA VAL A 366 -25.50 -3.97 -2.52
C VAL A 366 -25.48 -2.45 -2.72
N ASP A 367 -26.07 -2.00 -3.82
CA ASP A 367 -26.32 -0.60 -4.15
C ASP A 367 -27.64 -0.07 -3.51
N SER A 368 -28.05 1.15 -3.88
CA SER A 368 -29.31 1.74 -3.37
C SER A 368 -30.58 1.04 -3.83
N ALA A 369 -30.53 0.25 -4.91
CA ALA A 369 -31.64 -0.60 -5.36
C ALA A 369 -31.64 -1.98 -4.68
N GLY A 370 -30.80 -2.22 -3.68
CA GLY A 370 -30.66 -3.50 -2.99
C GLY A 370 -30.07 -4.62 -3.84
N LYS A 371 -29.39 -4.29 -4.95
CA LYS A 371 -28.85 -5.27 -5.90
C LYS A 371 -27.33 -5.40 -5.79
N ARG A 372 -26.81 -6.65 -5.89
CA ARG A 372 -25.38 -6.90 -6.08
C ARG A 372 -24.95 -6.38 -7.45
N PHE A 373 -23.69 -6.01 -7.59
CA PHE A 373 -23.13 -5.45 -8.83
C PHE A 373 -21.67 -5.84 -9.10
N MET A 374 -21.07 -6.65 -8.23
CA MET A 374 -19.70 -7.13 -8.36
C MET A 374 -19.51 -8.48 -7.67
N ASN A 375 -18.38 -9.13 -7.93
CA ASN A 375 -17.85 -10.21 -7.10
C ASN A 375 -17.20 -9.59 -5.84
N GLU A 376 -17.80 -9.77 -4.68
CA GLU A 376 -17.27 -9.19 -3.45
C GLU A 376 -15.86 -9.71 -3.07
N ALA A 377 -15.42 -10.84 -3.63
CA ALA A 377 -14.12 -11.43 -3.35
C ALA A 377 -13.04 -11.12 -4.42
N GLU A 378 -13.39 -10.47 -5.52
CA GLU A 378 -12.46 -10.14 -6.60
C GLU A 378 -11.33 -9.18 -6.18
N SER A 379 -10.41 -8.90 -7.12
CA SER A 379 -9.37 -7.89 -6.96
C SER A 379 -9.97 -6.56 -6.47
N TYR A 380 -9.41 -6.01 -5.42
CA TYR A 380 -9.94 -4.79 -4.81
C TYR A 380 -9.85 -3.57 -5.72
N THR A 381 -8.95 -3.56 -6.69
CA THR A 381 -8.88 -2.49 -7.68
C THR A 381 -10.09 -2.56 -8.60
N ASP A 382 -10.48 -3.75 -9.02
CA ASP A 382 -11.64 -3.97 -9.90
C ASP A 382 -12.92 -3.65 -9.14
N ALA A 383 -13.06 -4.11 -7.90
CA ALA A 383 -14.19 -3.74 -7.03
C ALA A 383 -14.37 -2.22 -6.87
N GLY A 384 -13.27 -1.46 -6.87
CA GLY A 384 -13.33 0.00 -6.88
C GLY A 384 -13.82 0.57 -8.20
N HIS A 385 -13.35 0.03 -9.34
CA HIS A 385 -13.84 0.40 -10.67
C HIS A 385 -15.32 0.08 -10.82
N ASP A 386 -15.74 -1.14 -10.47
CA ASP A 386 -17.14 -1.58 -10.54
C ASP A 386 -18.06 -0.71 -9.70
N GLN A 387 -17.60 -0.26 -8.52
CA GLN A 387 -18.39 0.64 -7.68
C GLN A 387 -18.59 2.01 -8.33
N TYR A 388 -17.57 2.58 -8.98
CA TYR A 388 -17.71 3.83 -9.74
C TYR A 388 -18.59 3.64 -10.97
N GLU A 389 -18.39 2.58 -11.76
CA GLU A 389 -19.20 2.28 -12.93
C GLU A 389 -20.67 2.06 -12.55
N ARG A 390 -20.94 1.32 -11.46
CA ARG A 390 -22.29 1.14 -10.97
C ARG A 390 -22.93 2.46 -10.55
N ASN A 391 -22.16 3.33 -9.91
CA ASN A 391 -22.64 4.62 -9.43
C ASN A 391 -23.06 5.59 -10.56
N GLU A 392 -22.59 5.39 -11.78
CA GLU A 392 -23.07 6.15 -12.96
C GLU A 392 -24.53 5.81 -13.33
N LYS A 393 -25.00 4.59 -12.99
CA LYS A 393 -26.30 4.06 -13.37
C LYS A 393 -27.29 4.04 -12.20
N VAL A 394 -26.80 3.57 -11.04
CA VAL A 394 -27.56 3.43 -9.79
C VAL A 394 -26.65 3.84 -8.66
N LYS A 395 -27.15 4.64 -7.72
CA LYS A 395 -26.33 5.10 -6.58
C LYS A 395 -25.71 3.92 -5.83
N ALA A 396 -24.38 3.84 -5.88
CA ALA A 396 -23.55 2.81 -5.25
C ALA A 396 -22.38 3.39 -4.43
N ILE A 397 -22.35 4.73 -4.23
CA ILE A 397 -21.37 5.40 -3.38
C ILE A 397 -22.14 6.23 -2.32
N PRO A 398 -22.16 5.77 -1.05
CA PRO A 398 -21.68 4.46 -0.63
C PRO A 398 -22.55 3.30 -1.15
N ALA A 399 -21.94 2.12 -1.27
CA ALA A 399 -22.63 0.84 -1.27
C ALA A 399 -22.72 0.29 0.16
N TRP A 400 -23.38 -0.83 0.33
CA TRP A 400 -23.59 -1.43 1.65
C TRP A 400 -23.07 -2.85 1.72
N LEU A 401 -22.09 -3.10 2.61
CA LEU A 401 -21.72 -4.45 3.00
C LEU A 401 -22.77 -4.98 4.00
N VAL A 402 -23.64 -5.86 3.52
CA VAL A 402 -24.69 -6.51 4.28
C VAL A 402 -24.20 -7.87 4.78
N MET A 403 -24.43 -8.14 6.05
CA MET A 403 -23.97 -9.35 6.76
C MET A 403 -25.07 -9.88 7.66
N ASP A 404 -24.98 -11.17 8.01
CA ASP A 404 -25.85 -11.75 9.04
C ASP A 404 -25.07 -12.14 10.31
N SER A 405 -25.76 -12.75 11.27
CA SER A 405 -25.16 -13.24 12.50
C SER A 405 -24.14 -14.37 12.30
N ASN A 406 -24.25 -15.15 11.23
CA ASN A 406 -23.24 -16.18 10.92
C ASN A 406 -21.90 -15.52 10.62
N HIS A 407 -21.89 -14.44 9.83
CA HIS A 407 -20.69 -13.65 9.58
C HIS A 407 -20.12 -13.06 10.88
N ARG A 408 -20.95 -12.33 11.65
CA ARG A 408 -20.49 -11.63 12.86
C ARG A 408 -20.04 -12.55 13.99
N ASN A 409 -20.52 -13.77 14.01
CA ASN A 409 -20.08 -14.77 15.00
C ASN A 409 -18.75 -15.46 14.64
N ARG A 410 -18.28 -15.30 13.41
CA ARG A 410 -17.07 -15.99 12.91
C ARG A 410 -15.91 -15.05 12.64
N TYR A 411 -16.14 -13.82 12.18
CA TYR A 411 -15.10 -12.96 11.64
C TYR A 411 -14.98 -11.63 12.36
N MET A 412 -13.76 -11.13 12.38
CA MET A 412 -13.48 -9.75 12.76
C MET A 412 -14.04 -8.80 11.69
N LEU A 413 -14.41 -7.58 12.09
CA LEU A 413 -14.76 -6.48 11.21
C LEU A 413 -13.89 -5.26 11.55
N GLY A 414 -13.13 -4.80 10.58
CA GLY A 414 -12.12 -3.78 10.82
C GLY A 414 -11.00 -4.27 11.76
N THR A 415 -10.39 -3.35 12.48
CA THR A 415 -9.23 -3.64 13.34
C THR A 415 -9.59 -3.95 14.78
N GLY A 416 -10.80 -3.66 15.22
CA GLY A 416 -11.16 -3.70 16.64
C GLY A 416 -12.46 -4.40 17.00
N LEU A 417 -13.35 -4.70 16.06
CA LEU A 417 -14.60 -5.41 16.34
C LEU A 417 -14.41 -6.92 16.14
N PHE A 418 -14.11 -7.64 17.23
CA PHE A 418 -13.88 -9.08 17.18
C PHE A 418 -15.19 -9.85 16.91
N ALA A 419 -15.03 -11.12 16.49
CA ALA A 419 -16.15 -12.04 16.31
C ALA A 419 -16.97 -12.16 17.62
N ARG A 420 -18.30 -12.30 17.50
CA ARG A 420 -19.26 -12.39 18.61
C ARG A 420 -19.40 -11.14 19.48
N GLN A 421 -18.59 -10.11 19.27
CA GLN A 421 -18.80 -8.83 19.95
C GLN A 421 -19.98 -8.08 19.35
N LYS A 422 -20.78 -7.47 20.24
CA LYS A 422 -21.84 -6.54 19.83
C LYS A 422 -21.22 -5.29 19.21
N PRO A 423 -21.84 -4.71 18.19
CA PRO A 423 -21.45 -3.40 17.68
C PRO A 423 -21.37 -2.36 18.79
N PRO A 424 -20.37 -1.46 18.77
CA PRO A 424 -20.31 -0.36 19.72
C PRO A 424 -21.58 0.49 19.65
N LYS A 425 -22.17 0.85 20.80
CA LYS A 425 -23.38 1.72 20.85
C LYS A 425 -23.18 2.99 20.05
N LYS A 426 -22.03 3.64 20.21
CA LYS A 426 -21.67 4.85 19.47
C LYS A 426 -21.68 4.65 17.96
N ALA A 427 -21.22 3.50 17.45
CA ALA A 427 -21.25 3.21 16.01
C ALA A 427 -22.68 3.06 15.48
N LEU A 428 -23.59 2.49 16.28
CA LEU A 428 -25.01 2.38 15.93
C LEU A 428 -25.71 3.74 15.98
N GLU A 429 -25.47 4.53 17.02
CA GLU A 429 -26.06 5.87 17.23
C GLU A 429 -25.60 6.87 16.16
N GLU A 430 -24.33 6.79 15.73
CA GLU A 430 -23.76 7.65 14.69
C GLU A 430 -24.03 7.16 13.26
N GLY A 431 -24.76 6.05 13.06
CA GLY A 431 -25.05 5.49 11.74
C GLY A 431 -23.82 4.97 10.99
N LYS A 432 -22.76 4.61 11.72
CA LYS A 432 -21.55 3.99 11.13
C LYS A 432 -21.70 2.50 10.90
N MET A 433 -22.59 1.87 11.64
CA MET A 433 -23.01 0.48 11.48
C MET A 433 -24.49 0.37 11.82
N PHE A 434 -25.18 -0.51 11.15
CA PHE A 434 -26.61 -0.76 11.36
C PHE A 434 -26.84 -2.20 11.80
N MET A 435 -27.88 -2.42 12.60
CA MET A 435 -28.32 -3.74 13.06
C MET A 435 -29.86 -3.77 13.07
N ALA A 436 -30.43 -4.88 12.61
CA ALA A 436 -31.87 -5.07 12.50
C ALA A 436 -32.29 -6.53 12.70
N GLY A 437 -33.54 -6.74 13.08
CA GLY A 437 -34.14 -8.06 13.26
C GLY A 437 -34.55 -8.74 11.96
N SER A 438 -34.75 -7.97 10.88
CA SER A 438 -35.11 -8.46 9.55
C SER A 438 -34.38 -7.70 8.46
N LEU A 439 -34.41 -8.22 7.22
CA LEU A 439 -33.89 -7.54 6.04
C LEU A 439 -34.71 -6.31 5.69
N GLU A 440 -36.05 -6.36 5.87
CA GLU A 440 -36.95 -5.24 5.70
C GLU A 440 -36.56 -4.06 6.60
N GLU A 441 -36.40 -4.33 7.90
CA GLU A 441 -35.96 -3.33 8.87
C GLU A 441 -34.56 -2.78 8.52
N LEU A 442 -33.64 -3.66 8.11
CA LEU A 442 -32.28 -3.24 7.73
C LEU A 442 -32.31 -2.35 6.49
N GLY A 443 -32.99 -2.77 5.42
CA GLY A 443 -33.13 -2.03 4.17
C GLY A 443 -33.71 -0.63 4.40
N SER A 444 -34.77 -0.54 5.23
CA SER A 444 -35.34 0.73 5.63
C SER A 444 -34.37 1.63 6.38
N LYS A 445 -33.56 1.08 7.32
CA LYS A 445 -32.54 1.83 8.09
C LYS A 445 -31.43 2.38 7.25
N ILE A 446 -30.98 1.64 6.23
CA ILE A 446 -29.87 2.05 5.37
C ILE A 446 -30.33 2.79 4.09
N GLY A 447 -31.64 2.90 3.89
CA GLY A 447 -32.21 3.66 2.77
C GLY A 447 -32.02 3.00 1.41
N VAL A 448 -32.05 1.66 1.33
CA VAL A 448 -32.06 0.91 0.08
C VAL A 448 -33.46 0.39 -0.24
N ASP A 449 -33.69 0.03 -1.50
CA ASP A 449 -34.94 -0.65 -1.88
C ASP A 449 -35.04 -1.99 -1.14
N VAL A 450 -36.01 -2.07 -0.23
CA VAL A 450 -36.26 -3.23 0.62
C VAL A 450 -36.56 -4.47 -0.21
N LYS A 451 -37.48 -4.35 -1.18
CA LYS A 451 -37.86 -5.46 -2.06
C LYS A 451 -36.67 -5.94 -2.87
N GLY A 452 -35.90 -5.01 -3.42
CA GLY A 452 -34.66 -5.33 -4.15
C GLY A 452 -33.65 -6.08 -3.29
N LEU A 453 -33.52 -5.69 -2.01
CA LEU A 453 -32.61 -6.36 -1.07
C LEU A 453 -33.10 -7.79 -0.73
N GLU A 454 -34.38 -7.97 -0.45
CA GLU A 454 -34.94 -9.29 -0.13
C GLU A 454 -34.83 -10.27 -1.30
N GLU A 455 -35.21 -9.85 -2.52
CA GLU A 455 -35.04 -10.64 -3.74
C GLU A 455 -33.57 -11.02 -3.99
N THR A 456 -32.64 -10.09 -3.74
CA THR A 456 -31.20 -10.32 -3.90
C THR A 456 -30.68 -11.35 -2.90
N VAL A 457 -31.07 -11.26 -1.64
CA VAL A 457 -30.67 -12.22 -0.60
C VAL A 457 -31.28 -13.60 -0.85
N GLU A 458 -32.54 -13.68 -1.25
CA GLU A 458 -33.21 -14.95 -1.60
C GLU A 458 -32.45 -15.64 -2.75
N LYS A 459 -32.19 -14.94 -3.85
CA LYS A 459 -31.43 -15.46 -4.99
C LYS A 459 -30.02 -15.90 -4.59
N TYR A 460 -29.31 -15.07 -3.81
CA TYR A 460 -27.97 -15.39 -3.33
C TYR A 460 -27.97 -16.63 -2.43
N ASN A 461 -28.96 -16.80 -1.57
CA ASN A 461 -29.07 -17.97 -0.70
C ASN A 461 -29.25 -19.26 -1.50
N VAL A 462 -30.05 -19.26 -2.59
CA VAL A 462 -30.17 -20.39 -3.50
C VAL A 462 -28.85 -20.73 -4.19
N MET A 463 -28.08 -19.72 -4.60
CA MET A 463 -26.73 -19.94 -5.17
C MET A 463 -25.76 -20.53 -4.13
N CYS A 464 -25.88 -20.14 -2.85
CA CYS A 464 -25.06 -20.70 -1.78
C CYS A 464 -25.31 -22.19 -1.56
N GLU A 465 -26.53 -22.70 -1.73
CA GLU A 465 -26.85 -24.13 -1.65
C GLU A 465 -26.14 -24.94 -2.72
N ARG A 466 -25.92 -24.36 -3.91
CA ARG A 466 -25.20 -24.97 -5.03
C ARG A 466 -23.69 -24.76 -4.94
N GLY A 467 -23.22 -23.79 -4.14
CA GLY A 467 -21.83 -23.39 -4.02
C GLY A 467 -21.28 -22.65 -5.24
N VAL A 468 -22.15 -22.13 -6.11
CA VAL A 468 -21.77 -21.43 -7.36
C VAL A 468 -22.50 -20.10 -7.43
N ASP A 469 -21.75 -18.99 -7.55
CA ASP A 469 -22.29 -17.67 -7.85
C ASP A 469 -22.41 -17.48 -9.36
N GLU A 470 -23.60 -17.71 -9.89
CA GLU A 470 -23.90 -17.63 -11.33
C GLU A 470 -23.94 -16.17 -11.83
N GLU A 471 -23.99 -15.17 -10.93
CA GLU A 471 -24.05 -13.75 -11.32
C GLU A 471 -22.68 -13.12 -11.49
N PHE A 472 -21.77 -13.33 -10.52
CA PHE A 472 -20.49 -12.62 -10.47
C PHE A 472 -19.30 -13.56 -10.25
N GLY A 473 -19.52 -14.86 -10.04
CA GLY A 473 -18.43 -15.84 -9.88
C GLY A 473 -17.69 -15.76 -8.56
N LYS A 474 -18.33 -15.29 -7.48
CA LYS A 474 -17.70 -15.21 -6.15
C LYS A 474 -17.21 -16.59 -5.67
N GLY A 475 -15.91 -16.66 -5.35
CA GLY A 475 -15.27 -17.89 -4.91
C GLY A 475 -14.86 -18.84 -6.03
N ASP A 476 -14.90 -18.39 -7.28
CA ASP A 476 -14.57 -19.18 -8.48
C ASP A 476 -13.06 -19.07 -8.85
N SER A 477 -12.29 -18.31 -8.11
CA SER A 477 -10.87 -18.14 -8.35
C SER A 477 -10.00 -18.53 -7.15
N ALA A 478 -8.72 -18.86 -7.42
CA ALA A 478 -7.76 -19.09 -6.35
C ALA A 478 -7.53 -17.84 -5.48
N TYR A 479 -7.67 -16.64 -6.07
CA TYR A 479 -7.55 -15.38 -5.34
C TYR A 479 -8.71 -15.17 -4.37
N ASP A 480 -9.94 -15.37 -4.81
CA ASP A 480 -11.13 -15.28 -3.95
C ASP A 480 -11.00 -16.22 -2.75
N ASN A 481 -10.67 -17.49 -3.05
CA ASN A 481 -10.55 -18.57 -2.06
C ASN A 481 -9.44 -18.33 -1.03
N PHE A 482 -8.39 -17.58 -1.40
CA PHE A 482 -7.31 -17.23 -0.48
C PHE A 482 -7.81 -16.42 0.73
N PHE A 483 -8.83 -15.58 0.52
CA PHE A 483 -9.45 -14.79 1.58
C PHE A 483 -10.73 -15.43 2.14
N GLY A 484 -11.19 -16.54 1.59
CA GLY A 484 -12.36 -17.27 2.04
C GLY A 484 -12.19 -17.95 3.40
N ASP A 485 -13.21 -18.68 3.84
CA ASP A 485 -13.18 -19.54 5.03
C ASP A 485 -13.50 -21.00 4.65
N PRO A 486 -12.48 -21.84 4.45
CA PRO A 486 -12.70 -23.26 4.13
C PRO A 486 -13.37 -24.05 5.28
N ASP A 487 -13.42 -23.50 6.50
CA ASP A 487 -14.05 -24.11 7.67
C ASP A 487 -15.49 -23.61 7.87
N ALA A 488 -16.06 -22.84 6.94
CA ALA A 488 -17.43 -22.32 7.05
C ALA A 488 -18.52 -23.39 6.90
N GLY A 489 -18.18 -24.55 6.35
CA GLY A 489 -19.09 -25.68 6.17
C GLY A 489 -19.92 -25.63 4.88
N GLY A 490 -19.74 -24.59 4.05
CA GLY A 490 -20.36 -24.49 2.72
C GLY A 490 -19.53 -25.16 1.63
N LEU A 491 -20.12 -25.32 0.44
CA LEU A 491 -19.45 -25.86 -0.76
C LEU A 491 -18.40 -24.90 -1.35
N ASN A 492 -18.53 -23.61 -1.05
CA ASN A 492 -17.67 -22.55 -1.53
C ASN A 492 -17.16 -21.72 -0.33
N PRO A 493 -15.82 -21.53 -0.17
CA PRO A 493 -15.26 -20.85 1.00
C PRO A 493 -15.57 -19.34 1.08
N ASN A 494 -16.11 -18.75 0.01
CA ASN A 494 -16.49 -17.34 -0.04
C ASN A 494 -18.00 -17.11 0.03
N MET A 495 -18.79 -18.17 -0.04
CA MET A 495 -20.26 -18.09 -0.06
C MET A 495 -20.86 -18.71 1.21
N GLY A 496 -21.94 -18.10 1.67
CA GLY A 496 -22.75 -18.59 2.77
C GLY A 496 -24.06 -17.81 2.85
N PRO A 497 -25.19 -18.48 3.12
CA PRO A 497 -26.50 -17.82 3.10
C PRO A 497 -26.60 -16.73 4.17
N LEU A 498 -27.34 -15.66 3.84
CA LEU A 498 -27.76 -14.61 4.78
C LEU A 498 -29.16 -14.96 5.31
N ASN A 499 -29.23 -15.74 6.36
CA ASN A 499 -30.49 -16.31 6.85
C ASN A 499 -30.66 -16.27 8.38
N LYS A 500 -29.71 -15.64 9.10
CA LYS A 500 -29.71 -15.63 10.56
C LYS A 500 -29.67 -14.23 11.14
N ALA A 501 -30.79 -13.80 11.70
CA ALA A 501 -30.90 -12.52 12.44
C ALA A 501 -29.98 -12.50 13.70
N PRO A 502 -29.60 -11.32 14.19
CA PRO A 502 -29.76 -10.03 13.54
C PRO A 502 -28.89 -9.88 12.29
N PHE A 503 -29.37 -9.05 11.36
CA PHE A 503 -28.65 -8.61 10.18
C PHE A 503 -27.90 -7.31 10.46
N TYR A 504 -26.82 -7.08 9.73
CA TYR A 504 -25.95 -5.94 9.92
C TYR A 504 -25.60 -5.30 8.57
N ALA A 505 -25.38 -3.99 8.57
CA ALA A 505 -24.86 -3.29 7.40
C ALA A 505 -23.81 -2.25 7.82
N ILE A 506 -22.82 -2.06 6.97
CA ILE A 506 -21.82 -0.99 7.06
C ILE A 506 -21.60 -0.39 5.68
N ALA A 507 -21.50 0.94 5.61
CA ALA A 507 -21.22 1.62 4.35
C ALA A 507 -19.81 1.27 3.85
N ILE A 508 -19.70 0.99 2.54
CA ILE A 508 -18.43 0.72 1.85
C ILE A 508 -18.23 1.72 0.71
N TRP A 509 -17.03 2.24 0.61
CA TRP A 509 -16.64 3.34 -0.25
C TRP A 509 -15.52 2.93 -1.18
N PRO A 510 -15.42 3.50 -2.41
CA PRO A 510 -14.28 3.27 -3.28
C PRO A 510 -13.09 4.11 -2.81
N GLY A 511 -12.47 3.69 -1.71
CA GLY A 511 -11.23 4.28 -1.22
C GLY A 511 -10.04 3.89 -2.07
N ASP A 512 -8.84 4.29 -1.65
CA ASP A 512 -7.61 3.98 -2.37
C ASP A 512 -6.39 3.83 -1.42
N LEU A 513 -5.34 3.23 -1.96
CA LEU A 513 -4.03 3.05 -1.33
C LEU A 513 -2.98 4.03 -1.93
N GLY A 514 -3.41 4.94 -2.81
CA GLY A 514 -2.60 5.89 -3.57
C GLY A 514 -3.10 6.02 -5.01
N THR A 515 -2.52 6.96 -5.79
CA THR A 515 -2.87 7.16 -7.20
C THR A 515 -1.98 6.33 -8.13
N LYS A 516 -2.53 5.89 -9.28
CA LYS A 516 -1.80 5.20 -10.35
C LYS A 516 -1.21 6.16 -11.35
N GLY A 517 -1.86 7.31 -11.51
CA GLY A 517 -1.42 8.38 -12.40
C GLY A 517 -0.19 9.09 -11.88
N GLY A 518 0.65 9.51 -12.82
CA GLY A 518 1.88 10.23 -12.53
C GLY A 518 2.65 10.63 -13.77
N LEU A 519 3.92 10.98 -13.59
CA LEU A 519 4.82 11.38 -14.67
C LEU A 519 5.11 10.18 -15.57
N LEU A 520 5.03 10.38 -16.88
CA LEU A 520 5.40 9.36 -17.85
C LEU A 520 6.93 9.19 -17.87
N THR A 521 7.39 7.95 -17.85
CA THR A 521 8.82 7.62 -17.89
C THR A 521 9.13 6.58 -18.96
N ASP A 522 10.37 6.54 -19.43
CA ASP A 522 10.89 5.47 -20.27
C ASP A 522 11.33 4.24 -19.46
N GLU A 523 11.95 3.26 -20.13
CA GLU A 523 12.49 2.04 -19.54
C GLU A 523 13.68 2.27 -18.56
N HIS A 524 14.32 3.45 -18.63
CA HIS A 524 15.38 3.89 -17.72
C HIS A 524 14.85 4.77 -16.56
N GLN A 525 13.55 5.01 -16.51
CA GLN A 525 12.85 5.88 -15.56
C GLN A 525 13.14 7.39 -15.76
N ARG A 526 13.66 7.81 -16.93
CA ARG A 526 13.79 9.23 -17.28
C ARG A 526 12.41 9.81 -17.53
N VAL A 527 12.14 11.01 -17.00
CA VAL A 527 10.86 11.69 -17.18
C VAL A 527 10.73 12.18 -18.62
N LEU A 528 9.66 11.78 -19.30
CA LEU A 528 9.39 12.14 -20.68
C LEU A 528 8.68 13.51 -20.77
N ARG A 529 8.95 14.26 -21.85
CA ARG A 529 8.30 15.53 -22.19
C ARG A 529 7.02 15.30 -22.98
N LYS A 530 6.11 16.27 -22.95
CA LYS A 530 4.89 16.27 -23.80
C LYS A 530 5.19 16.43 -25.28
N ASP A 531 6.26 17.14 -25.61
CA ASP A 531 6.72 17.45 -26.97
C ASP A 531 7.71 16.41 -27.53
N GLY A 532 7.97 15.34 -26.80
CA GLY A 532 8.93 14.30 -27.14
C GLY A 532 10.26 14.42 -26.39
N GLY A 533 11.04 13.34 -26.39
CA GLY A 533 12.28 13.27 -25.64
C GLY A 533 12.08 13.15 -24.12
N PHE A 534 13.12 13.49 -23.36
CA PHE A 534 13.15 13.40 -21.89
C PHE A 534 13.70 14.67 -21.24
N ILE A 535 13.40 14.88 -19.96
CA ILE A 535 13.96 15.98 -19.17
C ILE A 535 15.31 15.52 -18.61
N SER A 536 16.40 16.12 -19.11
CA SER A 536 17.76 15.77 -18.67
C SER A 536 17.92 15.95 -17.17
N GLY A 537 18.58 14.99 -16.50
CA GLY A 537 18.84 15.02 -15.07
C GLY A 537 17.61 14.66 -14.21
N LEU A 538 16.43 14.36 -14.78
CA LEU A 538 15.19 14.08 -14.04
C LEU A 538 14.69 12.64 -14.25
N TYR A 539 14.42 11.96 -13.13
CA TYR A 539 13.86 10.60 -13.07
C TYR A 539 12.62 10.59 -12.18
N ALA A 540 11.72 9.62 -12.39
CA ALA A 540 10.57 9.41 -11.51
C ALA A 540 10.31 7.91 -11.29
N ILE A 541 9.94 7.55 -10.05
CA ILE A 541 9.68 6.17 -9.64
C ILE A 541 8.49 6.06 -8.68
N GLY A 542 8.00 4.84 -8.46
CA GLY A 542 6.83 4.60 -7.59
C GLY A 542 5.59 5.35 -8.09
N ASN A 543 4.70 5.76 -7.17
CA ASN A 543 3.48 6.45 -7.55
C ASN A 543 3.68 7.90 -8.05
N THR A 544 4.90 8.42 -8.04
CA THR A 544 5.23 9.67 -8.74
C THR A 544 5.29 9.46 -10.26
N ALA A 545 5.63 8.25 -10.70
CA ALA A 545 5.58 7.83 -12.10
C ALA A 545 4.27 7.10 -12.42
N ALA A 546 3.80 7.23 -13.66
CA ALA A 546 2.67 6.47 -14.15
C ALA A 546 2.93 4.97 -14.08
N SER A 547 1.95 4.22 -13.56
CA SER A 547 2.07 2.80 -13.24
C SER A 547 2.22 1.91 -14.47
N ILE A 548 3.22 1.00 -14.46
CA ILE A 548 3.35 -0.06 -15.48
C ILE A 548 2.24 -1.11 -15.37
N MET A 549 1.54 -1.18 -14.25
CA MET A 549 0.41 -2.10 -14.04
C MET A 549 -0.89 -1.60 -14.68
N GLY A 550 -0.83 -0.50 -15.42
CA GLY A 550 -2.01 0.09 -16.05
C GLY A 550 -3.13 0.33 -15.03
N ARG A 551 -4.35 -0.09 -15.40
CA ARG A 551 -5.55 0.05 -14.55
C ARG A 551 -5.80 -1.16 -13.64
N THR A 552 -4.91 -2.14 -13.62
CA THR A 552 -5.06 -3.42 -12.91
C THR A 552 -4.14 -3.54 -11.69
N TYR A 553 -4.24 -4.64 -10.96
CA TYR A 553 -3.36 -5.00 -9.86
C TYR A 553 -2.96 -6.48 -9.98
N LEU A 554 -1.81 -6.77 -10.55
CA LEU A 554 -1.42 -8.12 -10.98
C LEU A 554 -1.24 -9.12 -9.82
N GLY A 555 -0.82 -8.64 -8.67
CA GLY A 555 -0.60 -9.49 -7.49
C GLY A 555 -0.11 -8.67 -6.30
N ALA A 556 -0.13 -9.26 -5.11
CA ALA A 556 0.25 -8.54 -3.89
C ALA A 556 1.67 -7.96 -3.99
N GLY A 557 1.74 -6.63 -3.99
CA GLY A 557 3.00 -5.89 -4.14
C GLY A 557 3.27 -5.33 -5.54
N SER A 558 2.27 -5.27 -6.41
CA SER A 558 2.35 -4.61 -7.73
C SER A 558 2.59 -3.09 -7.66
N THR A 559 2.66 -2.52 -6.48
CA THR A 559 3.11 -1.13 -6.22
C THR A 559 4.56 -1.10 -5.79
N LEU A 560 4.94 -1.88 -4.79
CA LEU A 560 6.26 -1.86 -4.17
C LEU A 560 7.32 -2.53 -5.05
N GLY A 561 6.98 -3.65 -5.71
CA GLY A 561 7.86 -4.33 -6.66
C GLY A 561 8.39 -3.38 -7.73
N PRO A 562 7.51 -2.74 -8.52
CA PRO A 562 7.94 -1.72 -9.48
C PRO A 562 8.67 -0.53 -8.86
N ALA A 563 8.19 0.03 -7.74
CA ALA A 563 8.84 1.18 -7.12
C ALA A 563 10.31 0.90 -6.76
N MET A 564 10.60 -0.26 -6.17
CA MET A 564 11.96 -0.66 -5.79
C MET A 564 12.81 -1.01 -7.03
N THR A 565 12.24 -1.74 -7.99
CA THR A 565 12.94 -2.11 -9.23
C THR A 565 13.27 -0.87 -10.06
N HIS A 566 12.32 0.06 -10.20
CA HIS A 566 12.55 1.31 -10.93
C HIS A 566 13.60 2.19 -10.25
N GLY A 567 13.65 2.21 -8.91
CA GLY A 567 14.73 2.87 -8.17
C GLY A 567 16.10 2.28 -8.47
N PHE A 568 16.19 0.95 -8.51
CA PHE A 568 17.40 0.23 -8.90
C PHE A 568 17.80 0.52 -10.35
N VAL A 569 16.85 0.50 -11.30
CA VAL A 569 17.07 0.79 -12.72
C VAL A 569 17.55 2.23 -12.94
N ALA A 570 16.87 3.21 -12.34
CA ALA A 570 17.22 4.62 -12.46
C ALA A 570 18.65 4.90 -12.03
N VAL A 571 19.07 4.34 -10.89
CA VAL A 571 20.42 4.55 -10.37
C VAL A 571 21.48 3.84 -11.21
N ASN A 572 21.22 2.61 -11.66
CA ASN A 572 22.14 1.92 -12.58
C ASN A 572 22.35 2.73 -13.88
N HIS A 573 21.27 3.31 -14.43
CA HIS A 573 21.36 4.19 -15.59
C HIS A 573 22.18 5.46 -15.28
N ILE A 574 21.94 6.13 -14.14
CA ILE A 574 22.73 7.31 -13.72
C ILE A 574 24.21 6.96 -13.57
N ALA A 575 24.52 5.80 -13.00
CA ALA A 575 25.89 5.35 -12.78
C ALA A 575 26.62 5.02 -14.10
N SER A 576 25.89 4.48 -15.10
CA SER A 576 26.47 4.15 -16.42
C SER A 576 26.81 5.38 -17.27
N GLN A 577 26.16 6.53 -17.00
CA GLN A 577 26.50 7.78 -17.68
C GLN A 577 27.89 8.26 -17.24
N LYS A 578 28.81 8.41 -18.20
CA LYS A 578 30.14 8.90 -17.89
C LYS A 578 30.08 10.19 -17.08
N LYS A 579 30.86 10.25 -15.99
CA LYS A 579 31.09 11.53 -15.30
C LYS A 579 31.66 12.50 -16.32
N PRO A 580 31.13 13.74 -16.44
CA PRO A 580 31.73 14.76 -17.30
C PRO A 580 33.17 15.05 -16.87
#